data_6f8b830439f4fb2ff2712a62c0af9390
#
_entry.id   6f8b830439f4fb2ff2712a62c0af9390
#
_cell.length_a   1.000
_cell.length_b   1.000
_cell.length_c   1.000
_cell.angle_alpha   90.00
_cell.angle_beta   90.00
_cell.angle_gamma   90.00
#
_symmetry.space_group_name_H-M   'P 1'
#
loop_
_entity.id
_entity.type
_entity.pdbx_description
1 polymer ?
#
loop_
_entity_poly.entity_id
_entity_poly.type
_entity_poly.pdbx_seq_one_letter_code
_entity_poly.pdbx_strand_id
1 'polypeptide(L)'
;MKIIYNKIIPFGKQFYAINLFGVLFAKGPCNKITINHESIHTAQIKELGYIFFYIIYLMEWLVRIIQYRGYVRGYENISFEREAYSNQYNLQYLKKRKRYSFVKYLKKRQ
;
A
#
# COMPACT_ATOMS: atom_id res chain seq x y z
N MET A 1 5.09 -13.73 -2.17
CA MET A 1 4.21 -12.84 -2.95
C MET A 1 4.36 -13.13 -4.43
N LYS A 2 3.24 -13.25 -5.12
CA LYS A 2 3.28 -13.47 -6.58
C LYS A 2 3.56 -12.18 -7.30
N ILE A 3 4.54 -12.19 -8.20
CA ILE A 3 4.92 -11.04 -9.01
C ILE A 3 4.75 -11.40 -10.48
N ILE A 4 4.04 -10.55 -11.21
CA ILE A 4 3.88 -10.71 -12.66
C ILE A 4 4.64 -9.57 -13.33
N TYR A 5 5.66 -9.93 -14.10
CA TYR A 5 6.47 -8.99 -14.85
C TYR A 5 5.86 -8.74 -16.22
N ASN A 6 5.77 -7.47 -16.61
CA ASN A 6 5.19 -7.07 -17.88
C ASN A 6 5.68 -5.67 -18.25
N LYS A 7 5.37 -5.21 -19.46
CA LYS A 7 5.83 -3.90 -19.94
C LYS A 7 4.76 -2.82 -19.89
N ILE A 8 3.52 -3.19 -19.53
CA ILE A 8 2.36 -2.31 -19.68
C ILE A 8 1.77 -1.87 -18.35
N ILE A 9 1.57 -2.80 -17.43
CA ILE A 9 0.89 -2.53 -16.15
C ILE A 9 1.93 -2.32 -15.05
N PRO A 10 1.85 -1.22 -14.30
CA PRO A 10 0.85 -0.13 -14.36
C PRO A 10 1.07 0.80 -15.55
N PHE A 11 -0.03 1.39 -16.06
CA PHE A 11 0.06 2.31 -17.18
C PHE A 11 0.75 3.61 -16.77
N GLY A 12 1.58 4.13 -17.70
CA GLY A 12 2.29 5.38 -17.49
C GLY A 12 3.76 5.16 -17.15
N LYS A 13 4.62 6.01 -17.72
CA LYS A 13 6.08 5.89 -17.56
C LYS A 13 6.55 6.08 -16.13
N GLN A 14 5.81 6.85 -15.34
CA GLN A 14 6.16 7.17 -13.96
C GLN A 14 5.85 6.04 -12.97
N PHE A 15 5.07 5.04 -13.38
CA PHE A 15 4.68 3.95 -12.50
C PHE A 15 5.48 2.69 -12.82
N TYR A 16 6.06 2.09 -11.78
CA TYR A 16 6.90 0.90 -11.91
C TYR A 16 6.19 -0.38 -11.49
N ALA A 17 5.39 -0.33 -10.43
CA ALA A 17 4.73 -1.51 -9.89
C ALA A 17 3.41 -1.15 -9.23
N ILE A 18 2.46 -2.07 -9.27
CA ILE A 18 1.17 -1.92 -8.60
C ILE A 18 0.71 -3.27 -8.04
N ASN A 19 0.15 -3.23 -6.84
CA ASN A 19 -0.44 -4.41 -6.20
C ASN A 19 -1.94 -4.43 -6.49
N LEU A 20 -2.37 -5.45 -7.24
CA LEU A 20 -3.78 -5.65 -7.54
C LEU A 20 -4.22 -6.96 -6.92
N PHE A 21 -5.11 -6.88 -5.92
CA PHE A 21 -5.70 -8.03 -5.23
C PHE A 21 -4.68 -9.02 -4.68
N GLY A 22 -3.52 -8.50 -4.24
CA GLY A 22 -2.48 -9.33 -3.65
C GLY A 22 -1.45 -9.85 -4.65
N VAL A 23 -1.57 -9.47 -5.92
CA VAL A 23 -0.60 -9.82 -6.97
C VAL A 23 0.13 -8.54 -7.38
N LEU A 24 1.46 -8.58 -7.36
CA LEU A 24 2.27 -7.43 -7.77
C LEU A 24 2.54 -7.49 -9.27
N PHE A 25 2.10 -6.47 -9.98
CA PHE A 25 2.45 -6.27 -11.39
C PHE A 25 3.60 -5.26 -11.46
N ALA A 26 4.72 -5.68 -12.02
CA ALA A 26 5.93 -4.86 -12.07
C ALA A 26 6.53 -4.85 -13.46
N LYS A 27 7.20 -3.75 -13.81
CA LYS A 27 7.85 -3.59 -15.12
C LYS A 27 9.29 -4.08 -15.11
N GLY A 28 9.79 -4.50 -13.96
CA GLY A 28 11.13 -5.04 -13.82
C GLY A 28 11.37 -5.54 -12.40
N PRO A 29 12.62 -5.93 -12.08
CA PRO A 29 12.92 -6.48 -10.76
C PRO A 29 12.57 -5.52 -9.64
N CYS A 30 12.06 -6.07 -8.53
CA CYS A 30 11.75 -5.33 -7.32
C CYS A 30 12.72 -5.74 -6.22
N ASN A 31 13.22 -4.77 -5.45
CA ASN A 31 14.07 -5.09 -4.31
C ASN A 31 13.25 -5.62 -3.13
N LYS A 32 13.96 -6.10 -2.10
CA LYS A 32 13.31 -6.70 -0.93
C LYS A 32 12.43 -5.71 -0.19
N ILE A 33 12.80 -4.45 -0.15
CA ILE A 33 12.03 -3.40 0.52
C ILE A 33 10.71 -3.17 -0.19
N THR A 34 10.74 -3.04 -1.51
CA THR A 34 9.53 -2.89 -2.31
C THR A 34 8.60 -4.10 -2.16
N ILE A 35 9.16 -5.31 -2.23
CA ILE A 35 8.37 -6.53 -2.07
C ILE A 35 7.75 -6.58 -0.67
N ASN A 36 8.50 -6.21 0.36
CA ASN A 36 7.98 -6.16 1.72
C ASN A 36 6.85 -5.14 1.87
N HIS A 37 7.03 -3.94 1.31
CA HIS A 37 6.01 -2.90 1.29
C HIS A 37 4.71 -3.42 0.66
N GLU A 38 4.81 -4.02 -0.53
CA GLU A 38 3.64 -4.55 -1.24
C GLU A 38 3.05 -5.77 -0.54
N SER A 39 3.86 -6.56 0.14
CA SER A 39 3.37 -7.69 0.93
C SER A 39 2.57 -7.22 2.14
N ILE A 40 2.92 -6.08 2.72
CA ILE A 40 2.13 -5.46 3.79
C ILE A 40 0.75 -5.08 3.24
N HIS A 41 0.70 -4.46 2.05
CA HIS A 41 -0.58 -4.17 1.39
C HIS A 41 -1.38 -5.42 1.11
N THR A 42 -0.73 -6.51 0.72
CA THR A 42 -1.42 -7.79 0.49
C THR A 42 -2.11 -8.27 1.77
N ALA A 43 -1.45 -8.15 2.91
CA ALA A 43 -2.06 -8.51 4.19
C ALA A 43 -3.29 -7.63 4.49
N GLN A 44 -3.18 -6.33 4.24
CA GLN A 44 -4.30 -5.38 4.41
C GLN A 44 -5.47 -5.72 3.48
N ILE A 45 -5.16 -6.02 2.23
CA ILE A 45 -6.17 -6.37 1.22
C ILE A 45 -6.94 -7.62 1.65
N LYS A 46 -6.23 -8.65 2.08
CA LYS A 46 -6.84 -9.92 2.48
C LYS A 46 -7.69 -9.77 3.73
N GLU A 47 -7.22 -9.03 4.74
CA GLU A 47 -7.97 -8.89 5.99
C GLU A 47 -9.24 -8.07 5.82
N LEU A 48 -9.30 -7.18 4.84
CA LEU A 48 -10.48 -6.36 4.58
C LEU A 48 -11.40 -6.95 3.51
N GLY A 49 -11.08 -8.14 2.97
CA GLY A 49 -11.94 -8.80 2.00
C GLY A 49 -11.81 -8.25 0.60
N TYR A 50 -10.61 -7.89 0.20
CA TYR A 50 -10.26 -7.47 -1.17
C TYR A 50 -10.96 -6.18 -1.61
N ILE A 51 -12.20 -6.27 -2.08
CA ILE A 51 -12.93 -5.10 -2.62
C ILE A 51 -13.09 -4.01 -1.57
N PHE A 52 -13.39 -4.36 -0.33
CA PHE A 52 -13.55 -3.37 0.74
C PHE A 52 -12.27 -2.61 1.02
N PHE A 53 -11.10 -3.25 0.84
CA PHE A 53 -9.83 -2.54 0.96
C PHE A 53 -9.79 -1.34 0.01
N TYR A 54 -10.14 -1.55 -1.27
CA TYR A 54 -10.07 -0.48 -2.27
C TYR A 54 -11.09 0.62 -2.02
N ILE A 55 -12.28 0.26 -1.56
CA ILE A 55 -13.31 1.24 -1.22
C ILE A 55 -12.83 2.12 -0.07
N ILE A 56 -12.34 1.51 0.99
CA ILE A 56 -11.85 2.24 2.18
C ILE A 56 -10.61 3.05 1.82
N TYR A 57 -9.71 2.49 1.03
CA TYR A 57 -8.51 3.17 0.56
C TYR A 57 -8.86 4.45 -0.18
N LEU A 58 -9.78 4.36 -1.15
CA LEU A 58 -10.21 5.52 -1.92
C LEU A 58 -10.87 6.57 -1.03
N MET A 59 -11.77 6.15 -0.16
CA MET A 59 -12.46 7.07 0.75
C MET A 59 -11.48 7.78 1.68
N GLU A 60 -10.53 7.05 2.23
CA GLU A 60 -9.53 7.65 3.09
C GLU A 60 -8.63 8.61 2.31
N TRP A 61 -8.26 8.26 1.08
CA TRP A 61 -7.45 9.14 0.23
C TRP A 61 -8.17 10.47 0.01
N LEU A 62 -9.46 10.44 -0.32
CA LEU A 62 -10.24 11.67 -0.52
C LEU A 62 -10.23 12.54 0.74
N VAL A 63 -10.42 11.94 1.91
CA VAL A 63 -10.35 12.66 3.18
C VAL A 63 -8.98 13.29 3.39
N ARG A 64 -7.90 12.53 3.13
CA ARG A 64 -6.53 13.00 3.32
C ARG A 64 -6.15 14.10 2.33
N ILE A 65 -6.65 14.04 1.08
CA ILE A 65 -6.45 15.10 0.11
C ILE A 65 -6.97 16.43 0.66
N ILE A 66 -8.14 16.41 1.26
CA ILE A 66 -8.75 17.60 1.85
C ILE A 66 -7.94 18.06 3.07
N GLN A 67 -7.57 17.13 3.96
CA GLN A 67 -6.82 17.45 5.18
C GLN A 67 -5.45 18.04 4.91
N TYR A 68 -4.74 17.50 3.92
CA TYR A 68 -3.34 17.86 3.63
C TYR A 68 -3.19 18.73 2.39
N ARG A 69 -4.30 19.07 1.73
CA ARG A 69 -4.34 19.99 0.58
C ARG A 69 -3.44 19.55 -0.58
N GLY A 70 -3.53 18.27 -0.98
CA GLY A 70 -2.76 17.79 -2.11
C GLY A 70 -2.92 16.28 -2.31
N TYR A 71 -2.82 15.86 -3.58
CA TYR A 71 -2.99 14.46 -3.95
C TYR A 71 -1.87 13.59 -3.39
N VAL A 72 -0.63 14.03 -3.52
CA VAL A 72 0.53 13.27 -3.05
C VAL A 72 0.58 13.24 -1.53
N ARG A 73 0.39 14.39 -0.89
CA ARG A 73 0.33 14.46 0.58
C ARG A 73 -0.82 13.62 1.14
N GLY A 74 -1.97 13.64 0.45
CA GLY A 74 -3.09 12.80 0.83
C GLY A 74 -2.74 11.32 0.76
N TYR A 75 -2.14 10.90 -0.35
CA TYR A 75 -1.67 9.54 -0.53
C TYR A 75 -0.69 9.09 0.56
N GLU A 76 0.30 9.92 0.86
CA GLU A 76 1.31 9.61 1.87
C GLU A 76 0.73 9.48 3.28
N ASN A 77 -0.46 9.99 3.50
CA ASN A 77 -1.12 10.00 4.81
C ASN A 77 -2.29 9.03 4.93
N ILE A 78 -2.56 8.22 3.89
CA ILE A 78 -3.50 7.09 4.01
C ILE A 78 -2.93 6.10 5.02
N SER A 79 -3.77 5.62 5.93
CA SER A 79 -3.33 4.71 7.00
C SER A 79 -2.63 3.47 6.45
N PHE A 80 -3.14 2.90 5.36
CA PHE A 80 -2.52 1.74 4.72
C PHE A 80 -1.11 2.04 4.24
N GLU A 81 -0.90 3.21 3.63
CA GLU A 81 0.42 3.62 3.15
C GLU A 81 1.35 3.95 4.31
N ARG A 82 0.85 4.61 5.34
CA ARG A 82 1.65 4.93 6.53
C ARG A 82 2.15 3.66 7.21
N GLU A 83 1.30 2.66 7.33
CA GLU A 83 1.75 1.37 7.88
C GLU A 83 2.84 0.76 7.02
N ALA A 84 2.64 0.71 5.70
CA ALA A 84 3.58 0.09 4.79
C ALA A 84 4.93 0.83 4.77
N TYR A 85 4.92 2.16 4.64
CA TYR A 85 6.15 2.95 4.63
C TYR A 85 6.90 2.90 5.95
N SER A 86 6.17 2.89 7.08
CA SER A 86 6.80 2.83 8.40
C SER A 86 7.50 1.49 8.68
N ASN A 87 7.08 0.42 8.02
CA ASN A 87 7.54 -0.92 8.32
C ASN A 87 8.24 -1.63 7.16
N GLN A 88 8.40 -0.96 6.01
CA GLN A 88 8.94 -1.60 4.81
C GLN A 88 10.39 -2.06 4.96
N TYR A 89 11.17 -1.42 5.81
CA TYR A 89 12.56 -1.78 6.04
C TYR A 89 12.72 -2.94 7.02
N ASN A 90 11.68 -3.27 7.76
CA ASN A 90 11.69 -4.42 8.67
C ASN A 90 11.16 -5.65 7.93
N LEU A 91 12.07 -6.45 7.36
CA LEU A 91 11.69 -7.61 6.56
C LEU A 91 11.00 -8.70 7.38
N GLN A 92 11.01 -8.60 8.72
CA GLN A 92 10.35 -9.54 9.60
C GLN A 92 8.99 -9.03 10.11
N TYR A 93 8.59 -7.83 9.66
CA TYR A 93 7.38 -7.18 10.18
C TYR A 93 6.13 -8.05 10.05
N LEU A 94 5.91 -8.68 8.90
CA LEU A 94 4.71 -9.48 8.65
C LEU A 94 4.59 -10.69 9.57
N LYS A 95 5.71 -11.22 10.07
CA LYS A 95 5.70 -12.34 11.03
C LYS A 95 5.09 -11.94 12.37
N LYS A 96 5.17 -10.65 12.72
CA LYS A 96 4.72 -10.13 14.02
C LYS A 96 3.49 -9.23 13.88
N ARG A 97 3.09 -8.92 12.64
CA ARG A 97 2.00 -8.00 12.38
C ARG A 97 0.68 -8.56 12.88
N LYS A 98 -0.04 -7.75 13.64
CA LYS A 98 -1.39 -8.09 14.10
C LYS A 98 -2.42 -7.66 13.08
N ARG A 99 -3.54 -8.39 13.03
CA ARG A 99 -4.65 -8.07 12.14
C ARG A 99 -5.14 -6.65 12.41
N TYR A 100 -5.45 -5.94 11.32
CA TYR A 100 -5.93 -4.54 11.36
C TYR A 100 -4.92 -3.55 11.96
N SER A 101 -3.64 -3.83 11.84
CA SER A 101 -2.58 -2.94 12.36
C SER A 101 -2.59 -1.55 11.73
N PHE A 102 -3.16 -1.40 10.52
CA PHE A 102 -3.26 -0.10 9.86
C PHE A 102 -4.06 0.90 10.70
N VAL A 103 -4.96 0.45 11.56
CA VAL A 103 -5.80 1.30 12.40
C VAL A 103 -4.97 2.25 13.28
N LYS A 104 -3.77 1.82 13.69
CA LYS A 104 -2.85 2.66 14.47
C LYS A 104 -2.43 3.92 13.72
N TYR A 105 -2.55 3.92 12.41
CA TYR A 105 -2.09 5.00 11.54
C TYR A 105 -3.23 5.90 11.05
N LEU A 106 -4.45 5.69 11.56
CA LEU A 106 -5.59 6.55 11.20
C LEU A 106 -5.49 7.94 11.79
N LYS A 107 -4.79 8.08 12.91
CA LYS A 107 -4.66 9.38 13.58
C LYS A 107 -3.90 10.34 12.69
N LYS A 108 -4.46 11.56 12.53
CA LYS A 108 -3.80 12.61 11.75
C LYS A 108 -2.43 12.95 12.32
N ARG A 109 -1.44 13.09 11.45
CA ARG A 109 -0.11 13.56 11.86
C ARG A 109 -0.17 15.01 12.27
N GLN A 110 0.55 15.31 13.31
CA GLN A 110 0.71 16.69 13.76
C GLN A 110 1.83 17.39 13.00
#